data_95fc0baa4fe5c9ebd3273873a7b0c658
#
_entry.id   95fc0baa4fe5c9ebd3273873a7b0c658
#
_cell.length_a   1.000
_cell.length_b   1.000
_cell.length_c   1.000
_cell.angle_alpha   90.00
_cell.angle_beta   90.00
_cell.angle_gamma   90.00
#
_symmetry.space_group_name_H-M   'P 1'
#
loop_
_entity.id
_entity.type
_entity.pdbx_description
1 polymer ?
#
loop_
_entity_poly.entity_id
_entity_poly.type
_entity_poly.pdbx_seq_one_letter_code
_entity_poly.pdbx_strand_id
1 'polypeptide(L)'
;TDENSVEYGLKDKLFFQESAQYLEQLPQPFYAKFITVSNHFPFPEDEMNNTFTLDTGDETIDGYFNTARYADEALAEFFQYMKDAGLYDNTLFVLYGDHFGISSSRNETLAPLIGANPDLWGAYDDAMMQRVPFIIHNPGSGTGQISDVYGGQIDILPTVMHLLGVDTSAYVQLGQDLMSAQNEGIVVFRNGSIVTSEYTILGNTVYHTQTGTLAYQTEEVVEKVAQIRAQAELQLAISDQITNGDLLRFYTPDGFTPVDKSLHNYVDSPARLAEDIAELGNLNTSLYYTNNGVSSVPLYQTDAPEFPGNQVIADENVTHGQPVAVEAPAE
;
A
#
# COMPACT_ATOMS: atom_id res chain seq x y z
N THR A 1 13.28 16.49 14.37
CA THR A 1 14.12 16.02 15.49
C THR A 1 14.20 14.50 15.42
N ASP A 2 15.30 13.91 15.84
CA ASP A 2 15.55 12.47 15.70
C ASP A 2 14.53 11.60 16.45
N GLU A 3 13.84 12.13 17.46
CA GLU A 3 12.81 11.42 18.22
C GLU A 3 11.48 11.25 17.46
N ASN A 4 11.16 12.15 16.53
CA ASN A 4 9.89 12.17 15.82
C ASN A 4 9.96 11.48 14.44
N SER A 5 11.13 11.01 14.05
CA SER A 5 11.37 10.47 12.72
C SER A 5 12.14 9.15 12.77
N VAL A 6 11.85 8.31 11.81
CA VAL A 6 12.68 7.19 11.40
C VAL A 6 13.54 7.60 10.22
N GLU A 7 14.47 6.76 9.75
CA GLU A 7 15.48 7.10 8.75
C GLU A 7 14.96 7.87 7.51
N TYR A 8 13.71 7.66 7.12
CA TYR A 8 13.15 8.18 5.88
C TYR A 8 12.08 9.26 6.07
N GLY A 9 11.57 9.48 7.28
CA GLY A 9 10.52 10.47 7.50
C GLY A 9 9.92 10.45 8.91
N LEU A 10 8.79 11.13 9.06
CA LEU A 10 8.04 11.12 10.32
C LEU A 10 7.52 9.72 10.63
N LYS A 11 7.47 9.37 11.92
CA LYS A 11 6.77 8.18 12.39
C LYS A 11 5.29 8.24 12.00
N ASP A 12 4.71 7.12 11.62
CA ASP A 12 3.40 7.07 10.95
C ASP A 12 2.26 7.68 11.78
N LYS A 13 2.22 7.49 13.10
CA LYS A 13 1.21 8.13 13.96
C LYS A 13 1.28 9.65 13.90
N LEU A 14 2.48 10.21 13.98
CA LEU A 14 2.70 11.65 13.82
C LEU A 14 2.41 12.14 12.40
N PHE A 15 2.82 11.37 11.41
CA PHE A 15 2.60 11.71 10.01
C PHE A 15 1.11 11.83 9.68
N PHE A 16 0.29 10.89 10.13
CA PHE A 16 -1.15 10.97 9.94
C PHE A 16 -1.78 12.10 10.75
N GLN A 17 -1.37 12.28 11.99
CA GLN A 17 -1.87 13.36 12.83
C GLN A 17 -1.56 14.74 12.22
N GLU A 18 -0.31 14.98 11.80
CA GLU A 18 0.06 16.23 11.12
C GLU A 18 -0.64 16.42 9.78
N SER A 19 -1.04 15.34 9.11
CA SER A 19 -1.75 15.41 7.84
C SER A 19 -3.19 15.92 7.97
N ALA A 20 -3.80 15.81 9.15
CA ALA A 20 -5.17 16.21 9.40
C ALA A 20 -5.42 17.70 9.05
N GLN A 21 -4.48 18.59 9.38
CA GLN A 21 -4.56 20.02 9.08
C GLN A 21 -4.60 20.34 7.58
N TYR A 22 -4.00 19.48 6.77
CA TYR A 22 -4.02 19.63 5.30
C TYR A 22 -5.30 19.04 4.73
N LEU A 23 -5.73 17.88 5.20
CA LEU A 23 -6.95 17.23 4.72
C LEU A 23 -8.19 18.09 4.92
N GLU A 24 -8.32 18.78 6.05
CA GLU A 24 -9.47 19.64 6.31
C GLU A 24 -9.55 20.87 5.39
N GLN A 25 -8.43 21.28 4.77
CA GLN A 25 -8.37 22.41 3.87
C GLN A 25 -8.66 22.05 2.41
N LEU A 26 -8.56 20.77 2.04
CA LEU A 26 -8.75 20.37 0.65
C LEU A 26 -10.21 20.44 0.22
N PRO A 27 -10.54 21.14 -0.88
CA PRO A 27 -11.87 21.08 -1.48
C PRO A 27 -12.21 19.67 -1.94
N GLN A 28 -13.40 19.20 -1.64
CA GLN A 28 -13.87 17.88 -2.07
C GLN A 28 -14.53 17.94 -3.46
N PRO A 29 -14.37 16.91 -4.30
CA PRO A 29 -13.57 15.69 -4.03
C PRO A 29 -12.06 15.94 -4.19
N PHE A 30 -11.25 15.27 -3.36
CA PHE A 30 -9.80 15.32 -3.46
C PHE A 30 -9.19 13.92 -3.52
N TYR A 31 -7.94 13.83 -3.97
CA TYR A 31 -7.10 12.67 -3.89
C TYR A 31 -5.91 12.95 -2.96
N ALA A 32 -5.70 12.08 -1.98
CA ALA A 32 -4.54 12.14 -1.10
C ALA A 32 -3.79 10.80 -1.14
N LYS A 33 -2.47 10.86 -1.31
CA LYS A 33 -1.59 9.68 -1.24
C LYS A 33 -0.65 9.84 -0.05
N PHE A 34 -0.69 8.87 0.84
CA PHE A 34 0.21 8.75 1.98
C PHE A 34 1.27 7.68 1.67
N ILE A 35 2.52 7.96 2.03
CA ILE A 35 3.61 7.00 1.97
C ILE A 35 4.14 6.90 3.40
N THR A 36 3.84 5.79 4.04
CA THR A 36 4.24 5.48 5.41
C THR A 36 5.67 4.92 5.42
N VAL A 37 6.39 5.13 6.51
CA VAL A 37 7.82 4.76 6.59
C VAL A 37 8.21 4.02 7.88
N SER A 38 7.33 3.93 8.88
CA SER A 38 7.68 3.28 10.14
C SER A 38 7.93 1.79 9.98
N ASN A 39 7.19 1.11 9.09
CA ASN A 39 7.41 -0.29 8.74
C ASN A 39 8.33 -0.43 7.53
N HIS A 40 9.52 0.20 7.58
CA HIS A 40 10.55 0.11 6.55
C HIS A 40 11.87 -0.37 7.14
N PHE A 41 12.64 -1.15 6.37
CA PHE A 41 13.98 -1.57 6.79
C PHE A 41 14.83 -0.34 7.20
N PRO A 42 15.59 -0.37 8.30
CA PRO A 42 16.00 -1.51 9.12
C PRO A 42 15.00 -1.97 10.19
N PHE A 43 13.77 -1.47 10.24
CA PHE A 43 12.74 -1.80 11.23
C PHE A 43 13.20 -1.51 12.66
N PRO A 44 13.47 -0.25 13.02
CA PRO A 44 14.07 0.09 14.30
C PRO A 44 13.15 -0.30 15.45
N GLU A 45 13.71 -1.03 16.41
CA GLU A 45 13.07 -1.29 17.70
C GLU A 45 13.34 -0.08 18.60
N ASP A 46 12.46 0.88 18.57
CA ASP A 46 12.47 2.00 19.50
C ASP A 46 11.24 1.97 20.42
N GLU A 47 11.10 3.00 21.25
CA GLU A 47 9.99 3.12 22.20
C GLU A 47 8.59 3.12 21.56
N MET A 48 8.47 3.29 20.24
CA MET A 48 7.20 3.20 19.50
C MET A 48 6.49 1.86 19.71
N ASN A 49 7.24 0.80 19.96
CA ASN A 49 6.82 -0.57 19.69
C ASN A 49 6.77 -1.47 20.91
N ASN A 50 6.79 -0.91 22.13
CA ASN A 50 6.84 -1.67 23.37
C ASN A 50 5.65 -2.59 23.68
N THR A 51 4.67 -2.70 22.78
CA THR A 51 3.44 -3.48 23.03
C THR A 51 3.48 -4.90 22.50
N PHE A 52 4.45 -5.22 21.63
CA PHE A 52 4.60 -6.54 21.03
C PHE A 52 6.06 -6.99 21.08
N THR A 53 6.31 -8.15 21.64
CA THR A 53 7.66 -8.71 21.72
C THR A 53 7.70 -10.02 20.97
N LEU A 54 8.48 -10.08 19.90
CA LEU A 54 8.90 -11.28 19.22
C LEU A 54 10.40 -11.47 19.51
N ASP A 55 10.82 -12.66 19.84
CA ASP A 55 12.23 -13.01 20.13
C ASP A 55 12.60 -14.24 19.30
N THR A 56 12.90 -13.99 18.02
CA THR A 56 13.37 -15.03 17.10
C THR A 56 14.89 -15.15 17.10
N GLY A 57 15.59 -14.19 17.72
CA GLY A 57 17.03 -14.03 17.62
C GLY A 57 17.50 -13.38 16.31
N ASP A 58 16.58 -12.92 15.46
CA ASP A 58 16.84 -12.10 14.28
C ASP A 58 16.17 -10.73 14.43
N GLU A 59 16.94 -9.71 14.79
CA GLU A 59 16.46 -8.35 15.04
C GLU A 59 15.66 -7.77 13.85
N THR A 60 15.98 -8.14 12.62
CA THR A 60 15.25 -7.68 11.42
C THR A 60 13.84 -8.27 11.36
N ILE A 61 13.70 -9.56 11.68
CA ILE A 61 12.38 -10.21 11.71
C ILE A 61 11.56 -9.65 12.87
N ASP A 62 12.15 -9.54 14.05
CA ASP A 62 11.47 -9.04 15.25
C ASP A 62 11.02 -7.60 15.05
N GLY A 63 11.90 -6.75 14.53
CA GLY A 63 11.59 -5.36 14.18
C GLY A 63 10.51 -5.23 13.10
N TYR A 64 10.51 -6.07 12.07
CA TYR A 64 9.47 -6.07 11.04
C TYR A 64 8.07 -6.26 11.62
N PHE A 65 7.88 -7.25 12.48
CA PHE A 65 6.57 -7.51 13.08
C PHE A 65 6.15 -6.41 14.05
N ASN A 66 7.10 -5.86 14.81
CA ASN A 66 6.85 -4.72 15.71
C ASN A 66 6.41 -3.48 14.93
N THR A 67 7.16 -3.11 13.89
CA THR A 67 6.84 -1.92 13.11
C THR A 67 5.58 -2.10 12.25
N ALA A 68 5.27 -3.33 11.80
CA ALA A 68 4.01 -3.62 11.14
C ALA A 68 2.81 -3.40 12.08
N ARG A 69 2.94 -3.82 13.35
CA ARG A 69 1.92 -3.54 14.36
C ARG A 69 1.74 -2.05 14.60
N TYR A 70 2.83 -1.31 14.73
CA TYR A 70 2.77 0.15 14.88
C TYR A 70 2.06 0.82 13.71
N ALA A 71 2.35 0.39 12.47
CA ALA A 71 1.68 0.90 11.28
C ALA A 71 0.17 0.60 11.29
N ASP A 72 -0.24 -0.59 11.75
CA ASP A 72 -1.65 -0.96 11.94
C ASP A 72 -2.35 -0.06 12.96
N GLU A 73 -1.72 0.20 14.10
CA GLU A 73 -2.23 1.12 15.13
C GLU A 73 -2.35 2.55 14.58
N ALA A 74 -1.35 3.04 13.85
CA ALA A 74 -1.39 4.36 13.21
C ALA A 74 -2.55 4.48 12.21
N LEU A 75 -2.80 3.44 11.43
CA LEU A 75 -3.95 3.37 10.53
C LEU A 75 -5.27 3.37 11.31
N ALA A 76 -5.37 2.66 12.43
CA ALA A 76 -6.58 2.64 13.26
C ALA A 76 -6.91 4.04 13.79
N GLU A 77 -5.92 4.79 14.29
CA GLU A 77 -6.07 6.19 14.73
C GLU A 77 -6.53 7.09 13.57
N PHE A 78 -5.92 6.95 12.40
CA PHE A 78 -6.29 7.71 11.20
C PHE A 78 -7.73 7.41 10.76
N PHE A 79 -8.12 6.16 10.70
CA PHE A 79 -9.51 5.78 10.37
C PHE A 79 -10.51 6.31 11.39
N GLN A 80 -10.16 6.33 12.68
CA GLN A 80 -11.02 6.92 13.69
C GLN A 80 -11.18 8.43 13.48
N TYR A 81 -10.09 9.15 13.23
CA TYR A 81 -10.16 10.55 12.87
C TYR A 81 -11.05 10.81 11.64
N MET A 82 -10.89 10.03 10.57
CA MET A 82 -11.72 10.17 9.36
C MET A 82 -13.22 10.00 9.65
N LYS A 83 -13.58 9.12 10.59
CA LYS A 83 -14.96 8.94 11.07
C LYS A 83 -15.44 10.15 11.86
N ASP A 84 -14.65 10.59 12.82
CA ASP A 84 -15.00 11.71 13.71
C ASP A 84 -15.07 13.05 12.97
N ALA A 85 -14.25 13.21 11.94
CA ALA A 85 -14.25 14.37 11.03
C ALA A 85 -15.35 14.28 9.96
N GLY A 86 -16.07 13.16 9.82
CA GLY A 86 -17.14 13.00 8.81
C GLY A 86 -16.65 12.80 7.38
N LEU A 87 -15.38 12.43 7.19
CA LEU A 87 -14.77 12.15 5.88
C LEU A 87 -14.87 10.67 5.48
N TYR A 88 -15.05 9.76 6.44
CA TYR A 88 -14.95 8.32 6.25
C TYR A 88 -15.96 7.75 5.25
N ASP A 89 -17.24 8.07 5.41
CA ASP A 89 -18.33 7.43 4.65
C ASP A 89 -18.32 7.76 3.14
N ASN A 90 -17.65 8.85 2.76
CA ASN A 90 -17.52 9.31 1.37
C ASN A 90 -16.09 9.20 0.85
N THR A 91 -15.30 8.29 1.38
CA THR A 91 -13.90 8.06 0.98
C THR A 91 -13.69 6.63 0.51
N LEU A 92 -13.10 6.46 -0.67
CA LEU A 92 -12.56 5.19 -1.11
C LEU A 92 -11.12 5.07 -0.60
N PHE A 93 -10.89 4.13 0.31
CA PHE A 93 -9.56 3.85 0.84
C PHE A 93 -8.89 2.74 0.04
N VAL A 94 -7.65 2.98 -0.37
CA VAL A 94 -6.84 2.01 -1.09
C VAL A 94 -5.52 1.85 -0.35
N LEU A 95 -5.29 0.66 0.23
CA LEU A 95 -4.08 0.33 0.97
C LEU A 95 -3.31 -0.75 0.22
N TYR A 96 -2.03 -0.55 0.03
CA TYR A 96 -1.18 -1.54 -0.62
C TYR A 96 0.27 -1.42 -0.17
N GLY A 97 0.98 -2.56 -0.18
CA GLY A 97 2.43 -2.56 -0.05
C GLY A 97 3.09 -2.16 -1.36
N ASP A 98 4.07 -1.28 -1.30
CA ASP A 98 4.85 -0.87 -2.48
C ASP A 98 5.92 -1.89 -2.86
N HIS A 99 6.41 -2.67 -1.87
CA HIS A 99 7.30 -3.82 -2.05
C HIS A 99 7.20 -4.78 -0.86
N PHE A 100 7.82 -5.95 -0.97
CA PHE A 100 7.93 -6.90 0.14
C PHE A 100 8.90 -6.37 1.22
N GLY A 101 8.65 -6.75 2.50
CA GLY A 101 9.42 -6.25 3.64
C GLY A 101 10.65 -7.09 3.99
N ILE A 102 10.57 -8.42 3.87
CA ILE A 102 11.59 -9.34 4.34
C ILE A 102 12.43 -9.88 3.20
N SER A 103 13.75 -9.69 3.29
CA SER A 103 14.71 -10.26 2.32
C SER A 103 14.76 -11.78 2.41
N SER A 104 14.93 -12.44 1.25
CA SER A 104 15.09 -13.91 1.17
C SER A 104 16.23 -14.46 2.04
N SER A 105 17.23 -13.65 2.37
CA SER A 105 18.30 -14.03 3.29
C SER A 105 17.84 -14.30 4.74
N ARG A 106 16.59 -13.93 5.08
CA ARG A 106 15.97 -14.12 6.41
C ARG A 106 14.95 -15.26 6.44
N ASN A 107 14.76 -15.97 5.35
CA ASN A 107 13.70 -16.97 5.22
C ASN A 107 13.84 -18.14 6.20
N GLU A 108 15.06 -18.50 6.58
CA GLU A 108 15.29 -19.54 7.58
C GLU A 108 14.64 -19.20 8.94
N THR A 109 14.73 -17.94 9.37
CA THR A 109 14.09 -17.48 10.61
C THR A 109 12.58 -17.23 10.41
N LEU A 110 12.18 -16.73 9.25
CA LEU A 110 10.79 -16.42 8.94
C LEU A 110 9.93 -17.67 8.74
N ALA A 111 10.48 -18.72 8.10
CA ALA A 111 9.73 -19.91 7.68
C ALA A 111 8.90 -20.55 8.82
N PRO A 112 9.46 -20.80 10.03
CA PRO A 112 8.68 -21.36 11.14
C PRO A 112 7.53 -20.50 11.60
N LEU A 113 7.68 -19.16 11.53
CA LEU A 113 6.64 -18.21 11.96
C LEU A 113 5.40 -18.26 11.08
N ILE A 114 5.56 -18.60 9.81
CA ILE A 114 4.47 -18.76 8.84
C ILE A 114 4.06 -20.22 8.63
N GLY A 115 4.54 -21.14 9.49
CA GLY A 115 4.19 -22.56 9.44
C GLY A 115 4.90 -23.33 8.32
N ALA A 116 5.97 -22.79 7.72
CA ALA A 116 6.76 -23.44 6.70
C ALA A 116 7.99 -24.15 7.29
N ASN A 117 8.50 -25.16 6.58
CA ASN A 117 9.72 -25.87 6.97
C ASN A 117 10.93 -25.20 6.29
N PRO A 118 11.90 -24.65 7.04
CA PRO A 118 13.08 -23.99 6.46
C PRO A 118 13.93 -24.96 5.61
N ASP A 119 14.01 -26.23 5.95
CA ASP A 119 14.76 -27.23 5.19
C ASP A 119 14.18 -27.52 3.78
N LEU A 120 12.93 -27.17 3.55
CA LEU A 120 12.21 -27.34 2.28
C LEU A 120 12.02 -26.03 1.52
N TRP A 121 12.46 -24.92 2.08
CA TRP A 121 12.32 -23.61 1.46
C TRP A 121 13.10 -23.51 0.15
N GLY A 122 12.47 -22.98 -0.87
CA GLY A 122 13.06 -22.88 -2.20
C GLY A 122 12.65 -21.64 -2.97
N ALA A 123 13.06 -21.58 -4.23
CA ALA A 123 12.80 -20.44 -5.09
C ALA A 123 11.29 -20.14 -5.28
N TYR A 124 10.43 -21.14 -5.19
CA TYR A 124 8.99 -20.95 -5.21
C TYR A 124 8.51 -20.15 -3.99
N ASP A 125 8.98 -20.51 -2.80
CA ASP A 125 8.62 -19.84 -1.56
C ASP A 125 9.11 -18.40 -1.55
N ASP A 126 10.32 -18.14 -2.05
CA ASP A 126 10.85 -16.79 -2.25
C ASP A 126 9.96 -15.95 -3.18
N ALA A 127 9.45 -16.56 -4.25
CA ALA A 127 8.54 -15.86 -5.15
C ALA A 127 7.19 -15.56 -4.49
N MET A 128 6.67 -16.47 -3.66
CA MET A 128 5.41 -16.26 -2.93
C MET A 128 5.54 -15.16 -1.85
N MET A 129 6.74 -14.97 -1.29
CA MET A 129 7.01 -13.89 -0.33
C MET A 129 7.08 -12.49 -0.95
N GLN A 130 7.05 -12.39 -2.29
CA GLN A 130 6.93 -11.08 -2.97
C GLN A 130 5.52 -10.50 -2.87
N ARG A 131 4.55 -11.26 -2.41
CA ARG A 131 3.16 -10.82 -2.29
C ARG A 131 3.01 -9.77 -1.20
N VAL A 132 2.28 -8.71 -1.53
CA VAL A 132 1.96 -7.60 -0.64
C VAL A 132 0.45 -7.49 -0.43
N PRO A 133 -0.03 -6.89 0.67
CA PRO A 133 -1.46 -6.61 0.82
C PRO A 133 -1.93 -5.62 -0.24
N PHE A 134 -3.15 -5.85 -0.74
CA PHE A 134 -3.90 -4.88 -1.53
C PHE A 134 -5.35 -4.90 -1.05
N ILE A 135 -5.79 -3.80 -0.47
CA ILE A 135 -7.09 -3.67 0.18
C ILE A 135 -7.80 -2.44 -0.41
N ILE A 136 -9.01 -2.64 -0.89
CA ILE A 136 -9.91 -1.55 -1.29
C ILE A 136 -11.05 -1.54 -0.29
N HIS A 137 -11.20 -0.44 0.46
CA HIS A 137 -12.25 -0.26 1.42
C HIS A 137 -13.19 0.87 0.99
N ASN A 138 -14.44 0.49 0.71
CA ASN A 138 -15.54 1.42 0.46
C ASN A 138 -16.56 1.29 1.59
N PRO A 139 -16.62 2.24 2.53
CA PRO A 139 -17.52 2.17 3.68
C PRO A 139 -18.98 1.97 3.30
N GLY A 140 -19.41 2.52 2.16
CA GLY A 140 -20.79 2.43 1.67
C GLY A 140 -21.17 1.06 1.06
N SER A 141 -20.22 0.15 0.82
CA SER A 141 -20.49 -1.12 0.13
C SER A 141 -21.26 -2.15 0.96
N GLY A 142 -21.14 -2.10 2.29
CA GLY A 142 -21.82 -2.99 3.23
C GLY A 142 -21.40 -4.47 3.17
N THR A 143 -20.51 -4.85 2.26
CA THR A 143 -20.04 -6.24 2.07
C THR A 143 -18.53 -6.25 1.89
N GLY A 144 -17.86 -7.18 2.58
CA GLY A 144 -16.46 -7.49 2.40
C GLY A 144 -16.28 -8.86 1.75
N GLN A 145 -15.24 -8.99 0.92
CA GLN A 145 -14.85 -10.27 0.31
C GLN A 145 -13.34 -10.34 0.13
N ILE A 146 -12.82 -11.54 0.10
CA ILE A 146 -11.45 -11.82 -0.33
C ILE A 146 -11.52 -12.19 -1.81
N SER A 147 -10.69 -11.56 -2.63
CA SER A 147 -10.57 -11.88 -4.05
C SER A 147 -9.37 -12.80 -4.26
N ASP A 148 -9.57 -13.89 -5.00
CA ASP A 148 -8.52 -14.84 -5.40
C ASP A 148 -7.88 -14.47 -6.75
N VAL A 149 -8.19 -13.30 -7.28
CA VAL A 149 -7.63 -12.81 -8.56
C VAL A 149 -6.16 -12.48 -8.37
N TYR A 150 -5.33 -12.99 -9.27
CA TYR A 150 -3.91 -12.67 -9.32
C TYR A 150 -3.70 -11.32 -10.01
N GLY A 151 -2.91 -10.46 -9.40
CA GLY A 151 -2.59 -9.13 -9.93
C GLY A 151 -1.29 -8.59 -9.39
N GLY A 152 -0.72 -7.64 -10.11
CA GLY A 152 0.46 -6.88 -9.69
C GLY A 152 0.09 -5.45 -9.30
N GLN A 153 1.03 -4.71 -8.73
CA GLN A 153 0.82 -3.29 -8.40
C GLN A 153 0.48 -2.43 -9.63
N ILE A 154 0.86 -2.88 -10.82
CA ILE A 154 0.52 -2.24 -12.09
C ILE A 154 -1.00 -2.23 -12.34
N ASP A 155 -1.74 -3.16 -11.75
CA ASP A 155 -3.19 -3.33 -11.90
C ASP A 155 -4.00 -2.44 -10.94
N ILE A 156 -3.34 -1.81 -9.96
CA ILE A 156 -4.00 -0.94 -8.98
C ILE A 156 -4.67 0.24 -9.66
N LEU A 157 -3.94 0.94 -10.53
CA LEU A 157 -4.45 2.15 -11.19
C LEU A 157 -5.70 1.87 -12.04
N PRO A 158 -5.71 0.93 -13.01
CA PRO A 158 -6.91 0.66 -13.78
C PRO A 158 -8.09 0.18 -12.92
N THR A 159 -7.83 -0.59 -11.86
CA THR A 159 -8.87 -1.06 -10.93
C THR A 159 -9.52 0.10 -10.17
N VAL A 160 -8.70 1.01 -9.61
CA VAL A 160 -9.21 2.16 -8.87
C VAL A 160 -9.93 3.15 -9.78
N MET A 161 -9.41 3.41 -10.98
CA MET A 161 -10.07 4.31 -11.94
C MET A 161 -11.44 3.76 -12.38
N HIS A 162 -11.54 2.45 -12.61
CA HIS A 162 -12.84 1.81 -12.89
C HIS A 162 -13.83 2.01 -11.75
N LEU A 163 -13.43 1.76 -10.51
CA LEU A 163 -14.27 1.94 -9.32
C LEU A 163 -14.75 3.38 -9.14
N LEU A 164 -13.93 4.35 -9.51
CA LEU A 164 -14.26 5.77 -9.47
C LEU A 164 -15.04 6.25 -10.70
N GLY A 165 -15.25 5.38 -11.70
CA GLY A 165 -15.93 5.74 -12.96
C GLY A 165 -15.15 6.73 -13.81
N VAL A 166 -13.82 6.76 -13.68
CA VAL A 166 -12.95 7.67 -14.43
C VAL A 166 -12.59 7.06 -15.78
N ASP A 167 -12.87 7.76 -16.86
CA ASP A 167 -12.43 7.37 -18.21
C ASP A 167 -10.92 7.62 -18.36
N THR A 168 -10.19 6.55 -18.59
CA THR A 168 -8.74 6.57 -18.79
C THR A 168 -8.30 6.38 -20.24
N SER A 169 -9.24 6.41 -21.20
CA SER A 169 -8.97 6.14 -22.62
C SER A 169 -7.98 7.12 -23.26
N ALA A 170 -7.86 8.34 -22.71
CA ALA A 170 -6.92 9.36 -23.16
C ALA A 170 -5.51 9.23 -22.52
N TYR A 171 -5.29 8.23 -21.67
CA TYR A 171 -4.04 8.07 -20.93
C TYR A 171 -3.33 6.77 -21.31
N VAL A 172 -2.00 6.79 -21.27
CA VAL A 172 -1.20 5.57 -21.38
C VAL A 172 -1.09 4.95 -19.98
N GLN A 173 -1.70 3.79 -19.84
CA GLN A 173 -1.58 2.98 -18.62
C GLN A 173 -1.27 1.53 -18.99
N LEU A 174 -0.57 0.86 -18.11
CA LEU A 174 -0.35 -0.59 -18.14
C LEU A 174 -1.16 -1.23 -17.03
N GLY A 175 -1.24 -2.56 -17.06
CA GLY A 175 -2.04 -3.32 -16.11
C GLY A 175 -3.48 -3.50 -16.56
N GLN A 176 -4.22 -4.27 -15.80
CA GLN A 176 -5.59 -4.66 -16.07
C GLN A 176 -6.47 -4.41 -14.84
N ASP A 177 -7.74 -4.13 -15.06
CA ASP A 177 -8.70 -4.04 -13.99
C ASP A 177 -8.93 -5.40 -13.33
N LEU A 178 -8.60 -5.53 -12.04
CA LEU A 178 -8.73 -6.77 -11.27
C LEU A 178 -10.19 -7.20 -11.04
N MET A 179 -11.14 -6.31 -11.27
CA MET A 179 -12.57 -6.62 -11.19
C MET A 179 -13.18 -7.03 -12.54
N SER A 180 -12.41 -6.93 -13.61
CA SER A 180 -12.84 -7.34 -14.94
C SER A 180 -12.82 -8.87 -15.09
N ALA A 181 -13.90 -9.43 -15.65
CA ALA A 181 -13.93 -10.83 -16.07
C ALA A 181 -12.91 -11.17 -17.20
N GLN A 182 -12.33 -10.15 -17.81
CA GLN A 182 -11.31 -10.29 -18.86
C GLN A 182 -9.89 -10.19 -18.32
N ASN A 183 -9.72 -10.03 -16.99
CA ASN A 183 -8.41 -10.03 -16.37
C ASN A 183 -7.73 -11.40 -16.58
N GLU A 184 -6.52 -11.38 -17.14
CA GLU A 184 -5.76 -12.60 -17.46
C GLU A 184 -4.99 -13.13 -16.24
N GLY A 185 -4.87 -12.35 -15.16
CA GLY A 185 -4.20 -12.75 -13.92
C GLY A 185 -2.72 -13.08 -14.11
N ILE A 186 -2.01 -12.35 -14.97
CA ILE A 186 -0.59 -12.55 -15.25
C ILE A 186 0.21 -11.47 -14.52
N VAL A 187 0.97 -11.87 -13.51
CA VAL A 187 1.87 -10.98 -12.75
C VAL A 187 3.29 -11.16 -13.26
N VAL A 188 3.88 -10.09 -13.77
CA VAL A 188 5.21 -10.11 -14.39
C VAL A 188 6.20 -9.34 -13.53
N PHE A 189 7.28 -10.00 -13.13
CA PHE A 189 8.37 -9.38 -12.42
C PHE A 189 9.48 -8.90 -13.37
N ARG A 190 10.17 -7.85 -12.98
CA ARG A 190 11.24 -7.25 -13.80
C ARG A 190 12.40 -8.21 -14.09
N ASN A 191 12.62 -9.19 -13.23
CA ASN A 191 13.62 -10.26 -13.42
C ASN A 191 13.17 -11.37 -14.38
N GLY A 192 11.97 -11.25 -14.99
CA GLY A 192 11.39 -12.24 -15.89
C GLY A 192 10.65 -13.39 -15.21
N SER A 193 10.52 -13.36 -13.88
CA SER A 193 9.63 -14.30 -13.17
C SER A 193 8.18 -13.94 -13.45
N ILE A 194 7.30 -14.95 -13.49
CA ILE A 194 5.88 -14.76 -13.79
C ILE A 194 5.06 -15.60 -12.81
N VAL A 195 3.99 -15.00 -12.29
CA VAL A 195 3.01 -15.70 -11.46
C VAL A 195 1.62 -15.56 -12.08
N THR A 196 0.93 -16.68 -12.22
CA THR A 196 -0.47 -16.76 -12.62
C THR A 196 -1.24 -17.62 -11.62
N SER A 197 -2.54 -17.74 -11.75
CA SER A 197 -3.35 -18.65 -10.92
C SER A 197 -2.97 -20.12 -11.08
N GLU A 198 -2.37 -20.50 -12.21
CA GLU A 198 -2.06 -21.89 -12.55
C GLU A 198 -0.56 -22.21 -12.44
N TYR A 199 0.30 -21.32 -12.95
CA TYR A 199 1.74 -21.52 -13.00
C TYR A 199 2.52 -20.37 -12.39
N THR A 200 3.55 -20.73 -11.60
CA THR A 200 4.65 -19.83 -11.20
C THR A 200 5.89 -20.23 -12.00
N ILE A 201 6.42 -19.30 -12.77
CA ILE A 201 7.50 -19.52 -13.73
C ILE A 201 8.73 -18.75 -13.28
N LEU A 202 9.78 -19.48 -12.89
CA LEU A 202 11.02 -18.91 -12.38
C LEU A 202 12.18 -19.37 -13.27
N GLY A 203 12.64 -18.50 -14.16
CA GLY A 203 13.60 -18.89 -15.18
C GLY A 203 13.06 -20.04 -16.04
N ASN A 204 13.71 -21.17 -16.04
CA ASN A 204 13.29 -22.37 -16.79
C ASN A 204 12.43 -23.35 -15.97
N THR A 205 12.21 -23.05 -14.68
CA THR A 205 11.44 -23.91 -13.80
C THR A 205 10.00 -23.45 -13.73
N VAL A 206 9.08 -24.41 -13.85
CA VAL A 206 7.63 -24.17 -13.80
C VAL A 206 7.05 -24.93 -12.63
N TYR A 207 6.31 -24.22 -11.80
CA TYR A 207 5.61 -24.77 -10.64
C TYR A 207 4.10 -24.63 -10.83
N HIS A 208 3.32 -25.54 -10.28
CA HIS A 208 1.90 -25.30 -10.05
C HIS A 208 1.74 -24.28 -8.93
N THR A 209 1.13 -23.14 -9.20
CA THR A 209 1.05 -22.00 -8.25
C THR A 209 0.34 -22.37 -6.95
N GLN A 210 -0.68 -23.21 -7.01
CA GLN A 210 -1.46 -23.57 -5.81
C GLN A 210 -0.72 -24.51 -4.86
N THR A 211 0.26 -25.28 -5.36
CA THR A 211 0.88 -26.34 -4.57
C THR A 211 2.39 -26.19 -4.41
N GLY A 212 3.03 -25.33 -5.19
CA GLY A 212 4.49 -25.21 -5.25
C GLY A 212 5.20 -26.44 -5.84
N THR A 213 4.46 -27.41 -6.36
CA THR A 213 5.04 -28.61 -6.97
C THR A 213 5.49 -28.34 -8.40
N LEU A 214 6.56 -29.05 -8.83
CA LEU A 214 7.04 -28.93 -10.20
C LEU A 214 5.97 -29.39 -11.20
N ALA A 215 5.73 -28.58 -12.23
CA ALA A 215 4.86 -28.95 -13.34
C ALA A 215 5.60 -29.90 -14.31
N TYR A 216 4.96 -31.00 -14.66
CA TYR A 216 5.47 -31.90 -15.68
C TYR A 216 5.45 -31.21 -17.05
N GLN A 217 6.55 -31.31 -17.79
CA GLN A 217 6.72 -30.70 -19.12
C GLN A 217 5.98 -31.51 -20.22
N THR A 218 4.64 -31.57 -20.12
CA THR A 218 3.80 -32.08 -21.21
C THR A 218 3.74 -31.07 -22.35
N GLU A 219 3.34 -31.50 -23.54
CA GLU A 219 3.19 -30.61 -24.70
C GLU A 219 2.23 -29.44 -24.38
N GLU A 220 1.12 -29.72 -23.70
CA GLU A 220 0.13 -28.73 -23.26
C GLU A 220 0.73 -27.68 -22.32
N VAL A 221 1.49 -28.10 -21.29
CA VAL A 221 2.15 -27.21 -20.34
C VAL A 221 3.19 -26.34 -21.05
N VAL A 222 3.99 -26.93 -21.93
CA VAL A 222 5.02 -26.21 -22.69
C VAL A 222 4.39 -25.14 -23.59
N GLU A 223 3.32 -25.47 -24.29
CA GLU A 223 2.60 -24.51 -25.17
C GLU A 223 1.99 -23.37 -24.35
N LYS A 224 1.30 -23.67 -23.25
CA LYS A 224 0.67 -22.67 -22.39
C LYS A 224 1.71 -21.74 -21.73
N VAL A 225 2.80 -22.30 -21.22
CA VAL A 225 3.90 -21.51 -20.65
C VAL A 225 4.54 -20.61 -21.70
N ALA A 226 4.68 -21.08 -22.95
CA ALA A 226 5.21 -20.26 -24.03
C ALA A 226 4.30 -19.06 -24.34
N GLN A 227 2.99 -19.24 -24.32
CA GLN A 227 2.02 -18.15 -24.51
C GLN A 227 2.10 -17.12 -23.36
N ILE A 228 2.14 -17.58 -22.10
CA ILE A 228 2.28 -16.72 -20.92
C ILE A 228 3.59 -15.91 -21.00
N ARG A 229 4.71 -16.54 -21.37
CA ARG A 229 6.00 -15.84 -21.54
C ARG A 229 5.93 -14.77 -22.63
N ALA A 230 5.32 -15.07 -23.76
CA ALA A 230 5.19 -14.10 -24.85
C ALA A 230 4.39 -12.86 -24.44
N GLN A 231 3.32 -13.03 -23.66
CA GLN A 231 2.55 -11.92 -23.09
C GLN A 231 3.37 -11.10 -22.08
N ALA A 232 4.09 -11.78 -21.19
CA ALA A 232 4.94 -11.14 -20.21
C ALA A 232 6.09 -10.34 -20.85
N GLU A 233 6.75 -10.90 -21.86
CA GLU A 233 7.80 -10.23 -22.62
C GLU A 233 7.27 -9.00 -23.36
N LEU A 234 6.08 -9.09 -23.94
CA LEU A 234 5.42 -7.94 -24.58
C LEU A 234 5.13 -6.83 -23.56
N GLN A 235 4.58 -7.18 -22.40
CA GLN A 235 4.30 -6.22 -21.33
C GLN A 235 5.57 -5.49 -20.86
N LEU A 236 6.65 -6.21 -20.62
CA LEU A 236 7.93 -5.62 -20.25
C LEU A 236 8.50 -4.74 -21.35
N ALA A 237 8.42 -5.18 -22.63
CA ALA A 237 8.91 -4.40 -23.76
C ALA A 237 8.14 -3.09 -23.92
N ILE A 238 6.82 -3.09 -23.76
CA ILE A 238 6.00 -1.87 -23.80
C ILE A 238 6.37 -0.96 -22.64
N SER A 239 6.52 -1.48 -21.41
CA SER A 239 6.95 -0.73 -20.24
C SER A 239 8.31 -0.06 -20.49
N ASP A 240 9.26 -0.76 -21.11
CA ASP A 240 10.57 -0.20 -21.46
C ASP A 240 10.48 0.91 -22.51
N GLN A 241 9.61 0.77 -23.51
CA GLN A 241 9.40 1.82 -24.50
C GLN A 241 8.80 3.09 -23.87
N ILE A 242 7.86 2.94 -22.92
CA ILE A 242 7.25 4.07 -22.23
C ILE A 242 8.29 4.76 -21.34
N THR A 243 9.03 4.00 -20.53
CA THR A 243 9.90 4.53 -19.48
C THR A 243 11.29 4.89 -20.01
N ASN A 244 11.99 3.89 -20.56
CA ASN A 244 13.39 4.06 -21.01
C ASN A 244 13.45 4.71 -22.41
N GLY A 245 12.48 4.42 -23.27
CA GLY A 245 12.35 4.99 -24.60
C GLY A 245 11.75 6.40 -24.62
N ASP A 246 11.27 6.90 -23.47
CA ASP A 246 10.61 8.21 -23.34
C ASP A 246 9.49 8.39 -24.38
N LEU A 247 8.65 7.35 -24.53
CA LEU A 247 7.63 7.27 -25.58
C LEU A 247 6.73 8.51 -25.61
N LEU A 248 6.32 9.02 -24.44
CA LEU A 248 5.42 10.16 -24.35
C LEU A 248 6.02 11.49 -24.82
N ARG A 249 7.33 11.56 -25.07
CA ARG A 249 7.94 12.68 -25.77
C ARG A 249 7.57 12.71 -27.25
N PHE A 250 7.32 11.54 -27.84
CA PHE A 250 7.13 11.36 -29.30
C PHE A 250 5.70 10.96 -29.65
N TYR A 251 4.91 10.60 -28.66
CA TYR A 251 3.53 10.15 -28.83
C TYR A 251 2.61 10.83 -27.81
N THR A 252 1.58 11.45 -28.31
CA THR A 252 0.51 12.05 -27.48
C THR A 252 -0.78 11.30 -27.78
N PRO A 253 -1.38 10.62 -26.79
CA PRO A 253 -2.70 9.99 -26.98
C PRO A 253 -3.77 11.01 -27.37
N ASP A 254 -4.73 10.58 -28.17
CA ASP A 254 -5.87 11.41 -28.54
C ASP A 254 -6.65 11.82 -27.29
N GLY A 255 -6.93 13.12 -27.15
CA GLY A 255 -7.64 13.66 -25.99
C GLY A 255 -6.74 13.94 -24.77
N PHE A 256 -5.46 13.58 -24.79
CA PHE A 256 -4.54 13.87 -23.70
C PHE A 256 -4.06 15.33 -23.73
N THR A 257 -4.18 15.99 -22.61
CA THR A 257 -3.59 17.33 -22.41
C THR A 257 -2.41 17.23 -21.44
N PRO A 258 -1.18 17.54 -21.88
CA PRO A 258 -0.04 17.51 -21.00
C PRO A 258 -0.19 18.46 -19.82
N VAL A 259 0.19 18.00 -18.63
CA VAL A 259 0.22 18.84 -17.43
C VAL A 259 1.51 19.67 -17.44
N ASP A 260 1.37 20.96 -17.21
CA ASP A 260 2.54 21.83 -16.97
C ASP A 260 3.12 21.55 -15.58
N LYS A 261 4.20 20.78 -15.53
CA LYS A 261 4.86 20.39 -14.29
C LYS A 261 5.43 21.56 -13.51
N SER A 262 5.69 22.71 -14.15
CA SER A 262 6.18 23.91 -13.46
C SER A 262 5.14 24.49 -12.49
N LEU A 263 3.87 24.17 -12.73
CA LEU A 263 2.75 24.58 -11.86
C LEU A 263 2.56 23.66 -10.64
N HIS A 264 3.29 22.55 -10.54
CA HIS A 264 3.11 21.53 -9.49
C HIS A 264 4.42 21.31 -8.74
N ASN A 265 4.77 22.23 -7.85
CA ASN A 265 5.94 22.13 -7.00
C ASN A 265 5.56 22.35 -5.53
N TYR A 266 6.35 21.83 -4.60
CA TYR A 266 6.06 21.88 -3.16
C TYR A 266 6.10 23.31 -2.58
N VAL A 267 6.90 24.21 -3.18
CA VAL A 267 7.09 25.57 -2.66
C VAL A 267 5.85 26.41 -2.88
N ASP A 268 5.28 26.32 -4.09
CA ASP A 268 4.15 27.15 -4.49
C ASP A 268 2.79 26.49 -4.22
N SER A 269 2.76 25.18 -3.96
CA SER A 269 1.50 24.43 -3.75
C SER A 269 0.61 24.99 -2.64
N PRO A 270 1.12 25.43 -1.47
CA PRO A 270 0.26 26.02 -0.44
C PRO A 270 -0.37 27.35 -0.86
N ALA A 271 0.37 28.19 -1.60
CA ALA A 271 -0.16 29.46 -2.11
C ALA A 271 -1.24 29.23 -3.16
N ARG A 272 -1.02 28.25 -4.05
CA ARG A 272 -2.02 27.88 -5.08
C ARG A 272 -3.28 27.29 -4.45
N LEU A 273 -3.17 26.44 -3.45
CA LEU A 273 -4.33 25.91 -2.73
C LEU A 273 -5.14 27.07 -2.12
N ALA A 274 -4.48 28.07 -1.56
CA ALA A 274 -5.14 29.24 -1.01
C ALA A 274 -5.84 30.09 -2.10
N GLU A 275 -5.24 30.21 -3.28
CA GLU A 275 -5.84 30.87 -4.44
C GLU A 275 -7.07 30.10 -4.95
N ASP A 276 -6.96 28.79 -5.13
CA ASP A 276 -8.05 27.91 -5.56
C ASP A 276 -9.24 27.97 -4.57
N ILE A 277 -8.96 27.95 -3.27
CA ILE A 277 -9.97 28.12 -2.21
C ILE A 277 -10.65 29.48 -2.31
N ALA A 278 -9.90 30.56 -2.57
CA ALA A 278 -10.43 31.88 -2.70
C ALA A 278 -11.32 32.03 -3.96
N GLU A 279 -10.92 31.38 -5.09
CA GLU A 279 -11.72 31.37 -6.32
C GLU A 279 -13.03 30.59 -6.14
N LEU A 280 -13.01 29.48 -5.42
CA LEU A 280 -14.23 28.72 -5.10
C LEU A 280 -15.24 29.55 -4.27
N GLY A 281 -14.77 30.41 -3.41
CA GLY A 281 -15.63 31.24 -2.57
C GLY A 281 -16.71 30.45 -1.86
N ASN A 282 -17.98 30.73 -2.12
CA ASN A 282 -19.12 30.02 -1.53
C ASN A 282 -19.30 28.58 -2.06
N LEU A 283 -18.55 28.19 -3.08
CA LEU A 283 -18.56 26.83 -3.62
C LEU A 283 -17.47 25.95 -2.99
N ASN A 284 -16.72 26.47 -2.03
CA ASN A 284 -15.71 25.72 -1.31
C ASN A 284 -16.36 24.58 -0.52
N THR A 285 -15.89 23.37 -0.77
CA THR A 285 -16.38 22.12 -0.18
C THR A 285 -15.40 21.51 0.83
N SER A 286 -14.33 22.27 1.20
CA SER A 286 -13.39 21.79 2.20
C SER A 286 -14.08 21.62 3.57
N LEU A 287 -13.61 20.66 4.35
CA LEU A 287 -14.17 20.38 5.67
C LEU A 287 -14.12 21.61 6.58
N TYR A 288 -12.98 22.32 6.58
CA TYR A 288 -12.81 23.53 7.36
C TYR A 288 -13.86 24.61 7.01
N TYR A 289 -14.12 24.81 5.72
CA TYR A 289 -15.13 25.77 5.28
C TYR A 289 -16.56 25.35 5.66
N THR A 290 -16.90 24.08 5.40
CA THR A 290 -18.25 23.55 5.71
C THR A 290 -18.53 23.48 7.21
N ASN A 291 -17.48 23.41 8.03
CA ASN A 291 -17.54 23.51 9.50
C ASN A 291 -17.50 24.96 10.02
N ASN A 292 -17.75 25.95 9.16
CA ASN A 292 -17.73 27.37 9.53
C ASN A 292 -16.40 27.84 10.14
N GLY A 293 -15.27 27.34 9.65
CA GLY A 293 -13.94 27.69 10.12
C GLY A 293 -13.53 27.02 11.44
N VAL A 294 -14.25 25.99 11.86
CA VAL A 294 -13.87 25.18 13.03
C VAL A 294 -12.99 24.02 12.55
N SER A 295 -11.76 23.96 13.06
CA SER A 295 -10.80 22.90 12.71
C SER A 295 -11.24 21.55 13.25
N SER A 296 -11.05 20.51 12.44
CA SER A 296 -11.23 19.11 12.81
C SER A 296 -9.98 18.48 13.44
N VAL A 297 -8.82 19.15 13.38
CA VAL A 297 -7.55 18.63 13.92
C VAL A 297 -7.66 18.19 15.39
N PRO A 298 -8.37 18.91 16.29
CA PRO A 298 -8.54 18.46 17.68
C PRO A 298 -9.31 17.16 17.85
N LEU A 299 -9.97 16.64 16.81
CA LEU A 299 -10.64 15.33 16.83
C LEU A 299 -9.64 14.18 16.67
N TYR A 300 -8.44 14.47 16.16
CA TYR A 300 -7.41 13.44 16.00
C TYR A 300 -6.86 13.05 17.37
N GLN A 301 -7.04 11.78 17.74
CA GLN A 301 -6.50 11.20 18.96
C GLN A 301 -5.33 10.29 18.58
N THR A 302 -4.19 10.47 19.24
CA THR A 302 -3.00 9.63 19.07
C THR A 302 -2.38 9.32 20.42
N ASP A 303 -1.85 8.11 20.57
CA ASP A 303 -1.07 7.73 21.74
C ASP A 303 0.45 7.82 21.50
N ALA A 304 0.85 8.41 20.35
CA ALA A 304 2.25 8.61 20.01
C ALA A 304 2.98 9.35 21.16
N PRO A 305 4.03 8.77 21.75
CA PRO A 305 4.73 9.39 22.88
C PRO A 305 5.42 10.70 22.50
N GLU A 306 5.73 10.88 21.22
CA GLU A 306 6.35 12.09 20.69
C GLU A 306 5.37 13.26 20.54
N PHE A 307 4.08 12.99 20.58
CA PHE A 307 3.06 14.04 20.43
C PHE A 307 3.06 14.93 21.70
N PRO A 308 3.22 16.26 21.57
CA PRO A 308 3.38 17.15 22.73
C PRO A 308 2.25 17.06 23.76
N GLY A 309 1.04 16.72 23.34
CA GLY A 309 -0.10 16.50 24.21
C GLY A 309 0.02 15.28 25.13
N ASN A 310 0.79 14.28 24.72
CA ASN A 310 0.96 13.01 25.42
C ASN A 310 2.14 13.03 26.40
N GLN A 311 3.10 13.92 26.21
CA GLN A 311 4.27 14.06 27.10
C GLN A 311 3.90 14.49 28.53
N VAL A 312 2.68 14.97 28.75
CA VAL A 312 2.19 15.36 30.08
C VAL A 312 1.64 14.17 30.88
N ILE A 313 1.44 13.00 30.28
CA ILE A 313 0.84 11.81 30.90
C ILE A 313 1.90 10.81 31.38
N ALA A 314 3.17 11.07 31.18
CA ALA A 314 4.27 10.24 31.70
C ALA A 314 4.46 10.39 33.23
N ASP A 315 3.38 10.50 33.99
CA ASP A 315 3.37 10.45 35.46
C ASP A 315 2.94 9.04 35.92
N GLU A 316 3.87 8.30 36.35
CA GLU A 316 4.10 7.11 37.20
C GLU A 316 2.95 6.15 37.58
N ASN A 317 1.71 6.21 37.04
CA ASN A 317 0.63 5.35 37.54
C ASN A 317 -0.35 4.77 36.48
N VAL A 318 0.04 4.57 35.24
CA VAL A 318 -0.79 3.79 34.30
C VAL A 318 -0.33 2.35 34.29
N THR A 319 -1.04 1.50 35.04
CA THR A 319 -0.94 0.04 34.90
C THR A 319 -1.45 -0.36 33.53
N HIS A 320 -0.54 -0.81 32.67
CA HIS A 320 -0.85 -1.38 31.36
C HIS A 320 -1.86 -2.52 31.51
N GLY A 321 -2.94 -2.46 30.73
CA GLY A 321 -3.93 -3.52 30.64
C GLY A 321 -3.29 -4.84 30.21
N GLN A 322 -3.72 -5.94 30.85
CA GLN A 322 -3.21 -7.28 30.54
C GLN A 322 -3.48 -7.65 29.07
N PRO A 323 -2.58 -8.40 28.44
CA PRO A 323 -2.78 -8.82 27.04
C PRO A 323 -4.03 -9.71 26.93
N VAL A 324 -4.88 -9.39 25.96
CA VAL A 324 -6.00 -10.24 25.58
C VAL A 324 -5.45 -11.48 24.91
N ALA A 325 -5.69 -12.65 25.50
CA ALA A 325 -5.34 -13.91 24.88
C ALA A 325 -6.19 -14.11 23.61
N VAL A 326 -5.53 -14.25 22.47
CA VAL A 326 -6.18 -14.67 21.22
C VAL A 326 -6.39 -16.17 21.31
N GLU A 327 -7.64 -16.60 21.46
CA GLU A 327 -7.98 -18.02 21.30
C GLU A 327 -7.80 -18.43 19.84
N ALA A 328 -7.02 -19.48 19.64
CA ALA A 328 -6.86 -20.11 18.33
C ALA A 328 -8.22 -20.68 17.86
N PRO A 329 -8.55 -20.59 16.55
CA PRO A 329 -9.76 -21.20 16.03
C PRO A 329 -9.74 -22.72 16.25
N ALA A 330 -10.83 -23.25 16.79
CA ALA A 330 -11.03 -24.70 16.93
C ALA A 330 -11.09 -25.39 15.56
N GLU A 331 -10.52 -26.61 15.48
CA GLU A 331 -10.41 -27.46 14.30
C GLU A 331 -11.72 -27.73 13.56
#